data_06e09aa898ef166d819ac2c033b44685
#
_entry.id   06e09aa898ef166d819ac2c033b44685
#
_cell.length_a   1.000
_cell.length_b   1.000
_cell.length_c   1.000
_cell.angle_alpha   90.00
_cell.angle_beta   90.00
_cell.angle_gamma   90.00
#
_symmetry.space_group_name_H-M   'P 1'
#
loop_
_entity.id
_entity.type
_entity.pdbx_description
1 polymer ?
#
loop_
_entity_poly.entity_id
_entity_poly.type
_entity_poly.pdbx_seq_one_letter_code
_entity_poly.pdbx_strand_id
1 'polypeptide(L)' 'INVSEVDLLMGDEDSINLTSKGIDKLLGSGRVHRSIHITVEHASSRAIEKIESAGGSVTISEGENWGEWEEE' A
#
# COMPACT_ATOMS: atom_id res chain seq x y z
N ILE A 1 3.81 4.92 6.06
CA ILE A 1 4.81 4.75 5.00
C ILE A 1 4.21 5.21 3.69
N ASN A 2 5.02 5.72 2.81
CA ASN A 2 4.58 6.18 1.50
C ASN A 2 4.88 5.13 0.45
N VAL A 3 4.14 5.16 -0.64
CA VAL A 3 4.32 4.16 -1.70
C VAL A 3 5.75 4.15 -2.24
N SER A 4 6.39 5.30 -2.30
CA SER A 4 7.74 5.34 -2.82
C SER A 4 8.72 4.66 -1.86
N GLU A 5 8.39 4.59 -0.58
CA GLU A 5 9.26 3.95 0.37
C GLU A 5 9.08 2.46 0.38
N VAL A 6 7.92 2.00 -0.01
CA VAL A 6 7.65 0.59 -0.07
C VAL A 6 8.58 -0.07 -1.07
N ASP A 7 8.84 0.60 -2.17
CA ASP A 7 9.71 0.04 -3.19
C ASP A 7 11.11 -0.18 -2.61
N LEU A 8 11.56 0.68 -1.74
CA LEU A 8 12.86 0.52 -1.13
C LEU A 8 12.87 -0.66 -0.15
N LEU A 9 11.78 -0.90 0.51
CA LEU A 9 11.70 -2.01 1.43
C LEU A 9 11.63 -3.34 0.71
N MET A 10 11.03 -3.38 -0.44
CA MET A 10 10.83 -4.63 -1.14
C MET A 10 12.06 -5.16 -1.83
N GLY A 11 12.90 -4.28 -2.28
CA GLY A 11 14.07 -4.74 -3.00
C GLY A 11 13.69 -5.50 -4.25
N ASP A 12 14.02 -6.77 -4.31
CA ASP A 12 13.74 -7.56 -5.47
C ASP A 12 12.38 -8.20 -5.46
N GLU A 13 11.63 -8.09 -4.40
CA GLU A 13 10.36 -8.76 -4.34
C GLU A 13 9.29 -7.91 -4.91
N ASP A 14 8.18 -8.49 -5.31
CA ASP A 14 7.06 -7.73 -5.82
C ASP A 14 5.84 -7.82 -4.93
N SER A 15 5.97 -8.38 -3.75
CA SER A 15 4.87 -8.37 -2.80
C SER A 15 5.40 -8.14 -1.40
N ILE A 16 4.62 -7.50 -0.57
CA ILE A 16 5.05 -7.20 0.76
C ILE A 16 3.84 -7.10 1.67
N ASN A 17 3.99 -7.55 2.90
CA ASN A 17 2.95 -7.45 3.90
C ASN A 17 3.38 -6.42 4.92
N LEU A 18 2.86 -5.22 4.82
CA LEU A 18 3.26 -4.15 5.71
C LEU A 18 2.73 -4.36 7.13
N THR A 19 1.60 -5.03 7.24
CA THR A 19 1.05 -5.30 8.56
C THR A 19 2.01 -6.17 9.38
N SER A 20 2.62 -7.12 8.75
CA SER A 20 3.55 -7.99 9.48
C SER A 20 4.83 -7.25 9.85
N LYS A 21 5.09 -6.09 9.24
CA LYS A 21 6.25 -5.32 9.58
C LYS A 21 5.92 -4.21 10.57
N GLY A 22 4.73 -4.20 11.09
CA GLY A 22 4.33 -3.19 12.05
C GLY A 22 3.88 -1.89 11.42
N ILE A 23 3.67 -1.86 10.14
CA ILE A 23 3.22 -0.67 9.45
C ILE A 23 1.75 -0.85 9.13
N ASP A 24 0.91 0.02 9.61
CA ASP A 24 -0.51 -0.17 9.41
C ASP A 24 -1.14 0.85 8.47
N LYS A 25 -0.39 1.74 7.88
CA LYS A 25 -0.97 2.74 7.00
C LYS A 25 -0.08 2.98 5.80
N LEU A 26 -0.68 3.00 4.63
CA LEU A 26 0.05 3.26 3.40
C LEU A 26 -0.43 4.57 2.82
N LEU A 27 0.47 5.48 2.54
CA LEU A 27 0.15 6.79 2.02
C LEU A 27 0.60 6.91 0.57
N GLY A 28 -0.04 7.76 -0.15
CA GLY A 28 0.17 7.87 -1.59
C GLY A 28 1.19 8.88 -2.06
N SER A 29 2.18 9.16 -1.27
CA SER A 29 3.19 10.11 -1.66
C SER A 29 4.28 9.44 -2.48
N GLY A 30 4.77 10.09 -3.49
CA GLY A 30 5.82 9.54 -4.31
C GLY A 30 5.29 8.80 -5.52
N ARG A 31 6.10 7.97 -6.11
CA ARG A 31 5.75 7.27 -7.31
C ARG A 31 6.00 5.80 -7.21
N VAL A 32 5.23 5.05 -7.98
CA VAL A 32 5.39 3.61 -8.06
C VAL A 32 5.77 3.30 -9.47
N HIS A 33 6.87 2.59 -9.66
CA HIS A 33 7.38 2.32 -10.99
C HIS A 33 7.21 0.88 -11.45
N ARG A 34 6.69 0.02 -10.63
CA ARG A 34 6.53 -1.37 -11.04
C ARG A 34 5.30 -1.96 -10.38
N SER A 35 4.89 -3.10 -10.87
CA SER A 35 3.73 -3.78 -10.35
C SER A 35 4.09 -4.40 -9.02
N ILE A 36 3.47 -3.97 -7.96
CA ILE A 36 3.74 -4.53 -6.65
C ILE A 36 2.42 -4.85 -5.98
N HIS A 37 2.47 -5.79 -5.06
CA HIS A 37 1.30 -6.23 -4.34
C HIS A 37 1.54 -5.97 -2.85
N ILE A 38 0.67 -5.19 -2.25
CA ILE A 38 0.87 -4.78 -0.88
C ILE A 38 -0.31 -5.21 -0.03
N THR A 39 -0.02 -5.73 1.15
CA THR A 39 -1.04 -6.04 2.15
C THR A 39 -0.82 -5.12 3.32
N VAL A 40 -1.84 -4.39 3.72
CA VAL A 40 -1.72 -3.42 4.80
C VAL A 40 -3.10 -3.22 5.40
N GLU A 41 -3.17 -2.72 6.61
CA GLU A 41 -4.46 -2.52 7.24
C GLU A 41 -5.21 -1.32 6.69
N HIS A 42 -4.55 -0.24 6.40
CA HIS A 42 -5.19 0.94 5.85
C HIS A 42 -4.36 1.51 4.72
N ALA A 43 -5.01 1.99 3.70
CA ALA A 43 -4.31 2.61 2.59
C ALA A 43 -5.14 3.78 2.10
N SER A 44 -4.50 4.90 1.79
CA SER A 44 -5.24 6.04 1.29
C SER A 44 -5.66 5.75 -0.15
N SER A 45 -6.67 6.44 -0.62
CA SER A 45 -7.13 6.20 -1.98
C SER A 45 -6.06 6.55 -2.99
N ARG A 46 -5.21 7.54 -2.72
CA ARG A 46 -4.13 7.84 -3.62
C ARG A 46 -3.12 6.73 -3.68
N ALA A 47 -2.85 6.07 -2.56
CA ALA A 47 -1.92 4.97 -2.53
C ALA A 47 -2.44 3.83 -3.39
N ILE A 48 -3.71 3.49 -3.24
CA ILE A 48 -4.30 2.43 -4.00
C ILE A 48 -4.28 2.77 -5.48
N GLU A 49 -4.63 3.99 -5.82
CA GLU A 49 -4.65 4.40 -7.18
C GLU A 49 -3.29 4.32 -7.83
N LYS A 50 -2.26 4.75 -7.15
CA LYS A 50 -0.93 4.71 -7.71
C LYS A 50 -0.43 3.29 -7.90
N ILE A 51 -0.70 2.42 -6.95
CA ILE A 51 -0.30 1.04 -7.06
C ILE A 51 -1.04 0.36 -8.20
N GLU A 52 -2.32 0.61 -8.32
CA GLU A 52 -3.09 -0.03 -9.37
C GLU A 52 -2.73 0.52 -10.74
N SER A 53 -2.40 1.80 -10.82
CA SER A 53 -1.98 2.36 -12.09
C SER A 53 -0.67 1.75 -12.56
N ALA A 54 0.13 1.28 -11.66
CA ALA A 54 1.38 0.64 -12.03
C ALA A 54 1.21 -0.85 -12.28
N GLY A 55 -0.01 -1.34 -12.20
CA GLY A 55 -0.27 -2.75 -12.46
C GLY A 55 -0.26 -3.63 -11.24
N GLY A 56 -0.14 -3.06 -10.07
CA GLY A 56 -0.13 -3.84 -8.84
C GLY A 56 -1.47 -3.90 -8.16
N SER A 57 -1.49 -4.23 -6.90
CA SER A 57 -2.72 -4.27 -6.14
C SER A 57 -2.46 -4.01 -4.67
N VAL A 58 -3.48 -3.57 -3.97
CA VAL A 58 -3.40 -3.34 -2.54
C VAL A 58 -4.49 -4.16 -1.88
N THR A 59 -4.11 -4.95 -0.91
CA THR A 59 -5.05 -5.77 -0.15
C THR A 59 -5.16 -5.22 1.25
N ILE A 60 -6.37 -5.00 1.71
CA ILE A 60 -6.60 -4.52 3.05
C ILE A 60 -6.76 -5.74 3.95
N SER A 61 -5.82 -5.93 4.86
CA SER A 61 -5.79 -7.14 5.63
C SER A 61 -6.73 -7.13 6.80
N GLU A 62 -7.24 -6.00 7.24
CA GLU A 62 -8.08 -6.04 8.34
C GLU A 62 -9.30 -5.39 7.98
N GLY A 63 -10.35 -5.74 8.12
CA GLY A 63 -11.51 -5.20 7.63
C GLY A 63 -12.61 -4.89 8.54
N GLU A 64 -12.39 -4.93 9.84
CA GLU A 64 -13.41 -4.77 10.63
C GLU A 64 -14.02 -3.47 10.69
N ASN A 65 -13.50 -2.42 10.88
CA ASN A 65 -14.16 -1.19 10.91
C ASN A 65 -13.48 -0.23 10.04
N TRP A 66 -13.14 -0.64 8.87
CA TRP A 66 -12.44 0.22 8.03
C TRP A 66 -13.31 1.11 7.23
N GLY A 67 -14.48 0.87 7.14
CA GLY A 67 -15.26 1.51 6.19
C GLY A 67 -15.49 2.95 6.30
N GLU A 68 -15.22 3.48 7.40
CA GLU A 68 -15.47 4.74 7.53
C GLU A 68 -14.48 5.71 7.20
N TRP A 69 -13.28 5.47 7.20
CA TRP A 69 -12.34 6.50 7.02
C TRP A 69 -12.12 6.75 5.60
N GLU A 70 -12.11 7.88 5.15
CA GLU A 70 -11.80 8.10 3.91
C GLU A 70 -10.96 9.13 3.77
N GLU A 71 -10.21 9.39 3.11
CA GLU A 71 -9.32 10.30 3.12
C GLU A 71 -9.22 11.04 2.09
N GLU A 72 -9.11 11.52 1.69
CA GLU A 72 -9.06 12.23 0.76
C GLU A 72 -8.83 12.68 0.36
#